data_ffde6da385376a1e02eaa108d9cee13d
#
_entry.id   ffde6da385376a1e02eaa108d9cee13d
#
_cell.length_a   1.000
_cell.length_b   1.000
_cell.length_c   1.000
_cell.angle_alpha   90.00
_cell.angle_beta   90.00
_cell.angle_gamma   90.00
#
_symmetry.space_group_name_H-M   'P 1'
#
loop_
_entity.id
_entity.type
_entity.pdbx_description
1 polymer ?
#
loop_
_entity_poly.entity_id
_entity_poly.type
_entity_poly.pdbx_seq_one_letter_code
_entity_poly.pdbx_strand_id
1 'polypeptide(L)'
;MEDFKPASEKQIALLKKMGIEVFEGITMQEASALINQHKQNEAPKNEVVNTGGNKPAPQTASFSTFMSTVGTKLVANTLQDKERQNQFIANIVSAVSSNKQLAECDQVSVLSAALQAEAMKFPINNSLGYVYLVPFNDKKSGMKKAQFQIGYKGYIQLAIRSGQYKDINVVEVKEGEVGEFNPLDGQQFNWIQNYELRKSKKTVGYVGQFELTTGFKKQFYMSYDEMLDHADEYSQAFNKSDYARLQRGEIPEKDLWKYSSFWYKNFDEMAKKTILRQLLSKWGIMSVEMQDAYVKDQATLEGERPNYVDSKDFQFNYDEMEQEQDKLNASINVDENGNIKD
;
A
#
# COMPACT_ATOMS: atom_id res chain seq x y z
N MET A 1 23.71 -42.72 26.28
CA MET A 1 22.29 -43.11 26.40
C MET A 1 21.59 -41.92 27.05
N GLU A 2 20.90 -41.13 26.27
CA GLU A 2 20.13 -40.01 26.82
C GLU A 2 18.91 -40.58 27.53
N ASP A 3 18.74 -40.24 28.80
CA ASP A 3 17.62 -40.64 29.66
C ASP A 3 16.30 -40.03 29.14
N PHE A 4 15.54 -40.79 28.37
CA PHE A 4 14.20 -40.44 27.97
C PHE A 4 13.24 -40.56 29.17
N LYS A 5 13.08 -39.45 29.92
CA LYS A 5 12.10 -39.41 31.01
C LYS A 5 10.67 -39.29 30.41
N PRO A 6 9.75 -40.15 30.81
CA PRO A 6 8.36 -40.06 30.36
C PRO A 6 7.70 -38.77 30.86
N ALA A 7 6.69 -38.27 30.11
CA ALA A 7 5.94 -37.08 30.49
C ALA A 7 5.27 -37.26 31.87
N SER A 8 5.29 -36.19 32.69
CA SER A 8 4.64 -36.23 33.98
C SER A 8 3.11 -36.28 33.88
N GLU A 9 2.42 -36.87 34.86
CA GLU A 9 0.94 -36.89 34.89
C GLU A 9 0.32 -35.49 34.74
N LYS A 10 0.96 -34.45 35.29
CA LYS A 10 0.52 -33.05 35.15
C LYS A 10 0.61 -32.55 33.71
N GLN A 11 1.66 -32.92 32.97
CA GLN A 11 1.81 -32.56 31.56
C GLN A 11 0.78 -33.31 30.70
N ILE A 12 0.54 -34.58 30.96
CA ILE A 12 -0.46 -35.38 30.26
C ILE A 12 -1.87 -34.82 30.50
N ALA A 13 -2.20 -34.50 31.77
CA ALA A 13 -3.48 -33.87 32.11
C ALA A 13 -3.69 -32.50 31.42
N LEU A 14 -2.65 -31.74 31.31
CA LEU A 14 -2.68 -30.42 30.64
C LEU A 14 -2.88 -30.57 29.13
N LEU A 15 -2.18 -31.46 28.47
CA LEU A 15 -2.36 -31.75 27.04
C LEU A 15 -3.80 -32.24 26.73
N LYS A 16 -4.34 -33.14 27.56
CA LYS A 16 -5.74 -33.59 27.43
C LYS A 16 -6.74 -32.43 27.59
N LYS A 17 -6.49 -31.54 28.55
CA LYS A 17 -7.29 -30.30 28.76
C LYS A 17 -7.26 -29.32 27.58
N MET A 18 -6.14 -29.29 26.84
CA MET A 18 -5.95 -28.53 25.63
C MET A 18 -6.49 -29.22 24.37
N GLY A 19 -7.11 -30.37 24.49
CA GLY A 19 -7.66 -31.13 23.35
C GLY A 19 -6.62 -31.80 22.45
N ILE A 20 -5.37 -31.93 22.95
CA ILE A 20 -4.29 -32.59 22.22
C ILE A 20 -4.26 -34.08 22.53
N GLU A 21 -4.34 -34.89 21.48
CA GLU A 21 -4.21 -36.36 21.64
C GLU A 21 -2.80 -36.71 22.13
N VAL A 22 -2.75 -37.51 23.22
CA VAL A 22 -1.51 -37.96 23.83
C VAL A 22 -1.29 -39.42 23.51
N PHE A 23 -0.21 -39.75 22.77
CA PHE A 23 0.16 -41.12 22.47
C PHE A 23 0.96 -41.76 23.60
N GLU A 24 0.87 -43.06 23.71
CA GLU A 24 1.56 -43.84 24.74
C GLU A 24 3.10 -43.74 24.56
N GLY A 25 3.81 -43.32 25.63
CA GLY A 25 5.28 -43.18 25.59
C GLY A 25 5.79 -41.78 25.32
N ILE A 26 4.93 -40.74 25.30
CA ILE A 26 5.38 -39.35 25.12
C ILE A 26 6.41 -38.92 26.19
N THR A 27 7.48 -38.31 25.77
CA THR A 27 8.56 -37.84 26.68
C THR A 27 8.21 -36.47 27.28
N MET A 28 8.90 -36.12 28.37
CA MET A 28 8.74 -34.82 29.04
C MET A 28 9.10 -33.65 28.13
N GLN A 29 10.06 -33.82 27.22
CA GLN A 29 10.47 -32.79 26.27
C GLN A 29 9.39 -32.57 25.18
N GLU A 30 8.87 -33.65 24.61
CA GLU A 30 7.80 -33.59 23.62
C GLU A 30 6.51 -33.01 24.19
N ALA A 31 6.13 -33.43 25.40
CA ALA A 31 4.97 -32.85 26.09
C ALA A 31 5.13 -31.36 26.36
N SER A 32 6.32 -30.92 26.77
CA SER A 32 6.60 -29.49 26.96
C SER A 32 6.57 -28.69 25.64
N ALA A 33 7.06 -29.26 24.55
CA ALA A 33 7.03 -28.64 23.23
C ALA A 33 5.59 -28.45 22.74
N LEU A 34 4.75 -29.47 22.85
CA LEU A 34 3.32 -29.41 22.46
C LEU A 34 2.53 -28.39 23.30
N ILE A 35 2.77 -28.34 24.61
CA ILE A 35 2.15 -27.35 25.52
C ILE A 35 2.56 -25.93 25.11
N ASN A 36 3.83 -25.69 24.81
CA ASN A 36 4.32 -24.37 24.40
C ASN A 36 3.77 -23.97 23.02
N GLN A 37 3.72 -24.89 22.08
CA GLN A 37 3.16 -24.65 20.75
C GLN A 37 1.66 -24.29 20.81
N HIS A 38 0.88 -24.96 21.64
CA HIS A 38 -0.55 -24.65 21.83
C HIS A 38 -0.76 -23.29 22.53
N LYS A 39 0.07 -22.95 23.53
CA LYS A 39 0.03 -21.65 24.19
C LYS A 39 0.40 -20.47 23.28
N GLN A 40 1.20 -20.69 22.24
CA GLN A 40 1.53 -19.69 21.24
C GLN A 40 0.39 -19.47 20.23
N ASN A 41 -0.51 -20.44 20.06
CA ASN A 41 -1.66 -20.36 19.14
C ASN A 41 -2.94 -19.82 19.79
N GLU A 42 -3.03 -19.73 21.11
CA GLU A 42 -4.13 -19.09 21.81
C GLU A 42 -3.77 -17.64 22.10
N ALA A 43 -4.36 -16.69 21.36
CA ALA A 43 -4.28 -15.27 21.65
C ALA A 43 -4.93 -14.96 23.02
N PRO A 44 -4.32 -14.12 23.86
CA PRO A 44 -4.83 -13.83 25.21
C PRO A 44 -6.11 -12.98 25.13
N LYS A 45 -7.20 -13.46 25.75
CA LYS A 45 -8.35 -12.64 26.13
C LYS A 45 -7.91 -11.66 27.22
N ASN A 46 -8.06 -10.36 26.95
CA ASN A 46 -7.76 -9.28 27.86
C ASN A 46 -8.61 -9.33 29.14
N GLU A 47 -7.96 -9.53 30.28
CA GLU A 47 -8.44 -9.01 31.56
C GLU A 47 -7.70 -7.69 31.86
N VAL A 48 -8.49 -6.65 32.05
CA VAL A 48 -8.04 -5.31 32.44
C VAL A 48 -7.67 -5.35 33.92
N VAL A 49 -6.40 -5.29 34.26
CA VAL A 49 -5.90 -4.89 35.58
C VAL A 49 -5.04 -3.66 35.44
N ASN A 50 -5.58 -2.57 35.98
CA ASN A 50 -4.96 -1.26 36.04
C ASN A 50 -3.94 -1.22 37.21
N THR A 51 -2.66 -1.20 36.91
CA THR A 51 -1.64 -0.72 37.86
C THR A 51 -0.55 0.01 37.08
N GLY A 52 -0.42 1.30 37.41
CA GLY A 52 0.58 2.19 36.83
C GLY A 52 2.01 1.71 37.10
N GLY A 53 2.77 1.66 36.04
CA GLY A 53 4.20 1.40 36.06
C GLY A 53 4.69 1.32 34.62
N ASN A 54 5.48 2.31 34.20
CA ASN A 54 6.15 2.35 32.92
C ASN A 54 7.03 1.09 32.74
N LYS A 55 6.50 0.06 32.07
CA LYS A 55 7.32 -1.00 31.48
C LYS A 55 7.74 -0.52 30.08
N PRO A 56 9.04 -0.57 29.74
CA PRO A 56 9.46 -0.35 28.36
C PRO A 56 8.77 -1.40 27.49
N ALA A 57 8.21 -0.98 26.35
CA ALA A 57 7.68 -1.88 25.34
C ALA A 57 8.77 -2.91 24.98
N PRO A 58 8.41 -4.19 24.69
CA PRO A 58 9.38 -5.18 24.26
C PRO A 58 10.13 -4.61 23.06
N GLN A 59 11.47 -4.55 23.18
CA GLN A 59 12.33 -4.13 22.08
C GLN A 59 12.17 -5.15 20.95
N THR A 60 11.40 -4.80 19.94
CA THR A 60 11.34 -5.55 18.69
C THR A 60 12.75 -5.55 18.10
N ALA A 61 13.23 -6.73 17.67
CA ALA A 61 14.50 -6.86 16.99
C ALA A 61 14.60 -5.81 15.87
N SER A 62 15.78 -5.22 15.67
CA SER A 62 15.94 -4.20 14.62
C SER A 62 15.54 -4.76 13.26
N PHE A 63 15.08 -3.91 12.34
CA PHE A 63 14.73 -4.34 10.98
C PHE A 63 15.90 -5.05 10.29
N SER A 64 17.14 -4.64 10.56
CA SER A 64 18.34 -5.31 10.07
C SER A 64 18.45 -6.75 10.61
N THR A 65 18.15 -6.97 11.89
CA THR A 65 18.12 -8.31 12.49
C THR A 65 17.03 -9.18 11.90
N PHE A 66 15.83 -8.63 11.70
CA PHE A 66 14.75 -9.31 11.00
C PHE A 66 15.16 -9.72 9.58
N MET A 67 15.76 -8.81 8.82
CA MET A 67 16.22 -9.10 7.46
C MET A 67 17.28 -10.19 7.41
N SER A 68 18.23 -10.23 8.38
CA SER A 68 19.27 -11.27 8.42
C SER A 68 18.75 -12.66 8.82
N THR A 69 17.61 -12.75 9.51
CA THR A 69 17.07 -14.03 10.02
C THR A 69 15.93 -14.56 9.16
N VAL A 70 14.87 -13.78 8.99
CA VAL A 70 13.63 -14.18 8.30
C VAL A 70 13.50 -13.52 6.93
N GLY A 71 13.79 -12.23 6.85
CA GLY A 71 13.57 -11.43 5.65
C GLY A 71 14.33 -11.95 4.44
N THR A 72 15.60 -12.35 4.60
CA THR A 72 16.41 -12.91 3.50
C THR A 72 15.78 -14.16 2.89
N LYS A 73 15.16 -15.04 3.71
CA LYS A 73 14.46 -16.23 3.21
C LYS A 73 13.22 -15.86 2.40
N LEU A 74 12.44 -14.88 2.86
CA LEU A 74 11.27 -14.39 2.15
C LEU A 74 11.64 -13.73 0.82
N VAL A 75 12.72 -12.94 0.80
CA VAL A 75 13.25 -12.33 -0.43
C VAL A 75 13.74 -13.41 -1.39
N ALA A 76 14.46 -14.44 -0.92
CA ALA A 76 14.96 -15.52 -1.76
C ALA A 76 13.85 -16.36 -2.41
N ASN A 77 12.69 -16.48 -1.76
CA ASN A 77 11.53 -17.15 -2.33
C ASN A 77 10.88 -16.34 -3.46
N THR A 78 11.05 -15.02 -3.47
CA THR A 78 10.41 -14.11 -4.43
C THR A 78 11.34 -13.71 -5.58
N LEU A 79 12.62 -13.47 -5.27
CA LEU A 79 13.63 -13.04 -6.23
C LEU A 79 14.64 -14.16 -6.45
N GLN A 80 14.78 -14.66 -7.68
CA GLN A 80 15.68 -15.77 -7.99
C GLN A 80 17.14 -15.33 -8.11
N ASP A 81 17.38 -14.10 -8.60
CA ASP A 81 18.72 -13.54 -8.80
C ASP A 81 19.35 -13.09 -7.50
N LYS A 82 20.52 -13.68 -7.13
CA LYS A 82 21.18 -13.44 -5.85
C LYS A 82 21.77 -12.04 -5.72
N GLU A 83 22.26 -11.47 -6.80
CA GLU A 83 22.79 -10.11 -6.79
C GLU A 83 21.67 -9.10 -6.57
N ARG A 84 20.55 -9.30 -7.26
CA ARG A 84 19.32 -8.51 -7.10
C ARG A 84 18.74 -8.64 -5.68
N GLN A 85 18.76 -9.84 -5.08
CA GLN A 85 18.39 -10.04 -3.67
C GLN A 85 19.23 -9.16 -2.74
N ASN A 86 20.58 -9.19 -2.90
CA ASN A 86 21.48 -8.42 -2.07
C ASN A 86 21.28 -6.91 -2.22
N GLN A 87 21.11 -6.43 -3.44
CA GLN A 87 20.81 -5.02 -3.72
C GLN A 87 19.47 -4.60 -3.11
N PHE A 88 18.43 -5.41 -3.26
CA PHE A 88 17.12 -5.16 -2.66
C PHE A 88 17.20 -5.08 -1.12
N ILE A 89 17.88 -6.05 -0.47
CA ILE A 89 18.04 -6.07 0.98
C ILE A 89 18.81 -4.84 1.46
N ALA A 90 19.89 -4.46 0.78
CA ALA A 90 20.64 -3.25 1.13
C ALA A 90 19.80 -1.99 1.02
N ASN A 91 19.03 -1.86 -0.06
CA ASN A 91 18.15 -0.71 -0.31
C ASN A 91 17.05 -0.58 0.75
N ILE A 92 16.34 -1.66 1.08
CA ILE A 92 15.26 -1.62 2.08
C ILE A 92 15.80 -1.35 3.49
N VAL A 93 16.92 -1.98 3.88
CA VAL A 93 17.56 -1.72 5.18
C VAL A 93 17.99 -0.26 5.28
N SER A 94 18.58 0.31 4.22
CA SER A 94 18.93 1.73 4.16
C SER A 94 17.71 2.64 4.26
N ALA A 95 16.63 2.34 3.54
CA ALA A 95 15.39 3.11 3.56
C ALA A 95 14.74 3.13 4.95
N VAL A 96 14.71 1.99 5.64
CA VAL A 96 14.17 1.88 6.99
C VAL A 96 15.06 2.58 8.01
N SER A 97 16.38 2.43 7.88
CA SER A 97 17.35 3.08 8.80
C SER A 97 17.31 4.60 8.73
N SER A 98 16.99 5.15 7.55
CA SER A 98 16.87 6.60 7.33
C SER A 98 15.50 7.17 7.70
N ASN A 99 14.49 6.33 7.98
CA ASN A 99 13.13 6.74 8.27
C ASN A 99 12.62 6.13 9.58
N LYS A 100 12.67 6.93 10.65
CA LYS A 100 12.24 6.49 11.99
C LYS A 100 10.80 5.96 12.02
N GLN A 101 9.89 6.52 11.24
CA GLN A 101 8.49 6.08 11.20
C GLN A 101 8.34 4.70 10.54
N LEU A 102 9.16 4.39 9.53
CA LEU A 102 9.22 3.05 8.93
C LEU A 102 9.85 2.03 9.88
N ALA A 103 10.86 2.43 10.66
CA ALA A 103 11.47 1.56 11.65
C ALA A 103 10.52 1.13 12.78
N GLU A 104 9.45 1.92 13.03
CA GLU A 104 8.39 1.63 13.99
C GLU A 104 7.27 0.74 13.43
N CYS A 105 7.28 0.48 12.12
CA CYS A 105 6.25 -0.35 11.48
C CYS A 105 6.49 -1.85 11.70
N ASP A 106 5.41 -2.61 11.56
CA ASP A 106 5.50 -4.07 11.43
C ASP A 106 6.46 -4.44 10.30
N GLN A 107 7.47 -5.26 10.62
CA GLN A 107 8.59 -5.56 9.74
C GLN A 107 8.17 -6.33 8.49
N VAL A 108 7.16 -7.20 8.63
CA VAL A 108 6.60 -7.96 7.50
C VAL A 108 5.86 -7.03 6.55
N SER A 109 5.10 -6.06 7.06
CA SER A 109 4.40 -5.08 6.23
C SER A 109 5.38 -4.19 5.43
N VAL A 110 6.51 -3.80 6.04
CA VAL A 110 7.56 -3.05 5.36
C VAL A 110 8.17 -3.87 4.24
N LEU A 111 8.51 -5.13 4.50
CA LEU A 111 9.07 -6.02 3.48
C LEU A 111 8.07 -6.28 2.35
N SER A 112 6.79 -6.53 2.67
CA SER A 112 5.73 -6.74 1.68
C SER A 112 5.56 -5.52 0.77
N ALA A 113 5.47 -4.31 1.34
CA ALA A 113 5.37 -3.06 0.57
C ALA A 113 6.59 -2.83 -0.33
N ALA A 114 7.80 -3.18 0.16
CA ALA A 114 9.02 -3.09 -0.62
C ALA A 114 9.07 -4.10 -1.77
N LEU A 115 8.61 -5.33 -1.57
CA LEU A 115 8.53 -6.36 -2.62
C LEU A 115 7.53 -5.97 -3.72
N GLN A 116 6.47 -5.23 -3.39
CA GLN A 116 5.56 -4.67 -4.41
C GLN A 116 6.28 -3.65 -5.31
N ALA A 117 7.11 -2.77 -4.71
CA ALA A 117 7.94 -1.84 -5.49
C ALA A 117 8.92 -2.58 -6.41
N GLU A 118 9.55 -3.62 -5.89
CA GLU A 118 10.51 -4.46 -6.62
C GLU A 118 9.85 -5.22 -7.78
N ALA A 119 8.65 -5.77 -7.58
CA ALA A 119 7.88 -6.44 -8.63
C ALA A 119 7.58 -5.51 -9.82
N MET A 120 7.39 -4.21 -9.55
CA MET A 120 7.21 -3.17 -10.57
C MET A 120 8.52 -2.56 -11.06
N LYS A 121 9.67 -3.11 -10.64
CA LYS A 121 11.02 -2.63 -10.98
C LYS A 121 11.21 -1.14 -10.64
N PHE A 122 10.68 -0.71 -9.49
CA PHE A 122 10.91 0.61 -8.96
C PHE A 122 11.93 0.59 -7.82
N PRO A 123 12.95 1.45 -7.87
CA PRO A 123 13.86 1.62 -6.75
C PRO A 123 13.14 2.26 -5.55
N ILE A 124 13.40 1.73 -4.34
CA ILE A 124 12.90 2.31 -3.10
C ILE A 124 13.75 3.55 -2.76
N ASN A 125 13.48 4.64 -3.43
CA ASN A 125 14.18 5.91 -3.23
C ASN A 125 13.17 7.07 -3.31
N ASN A 126 12.87 7.66 -2.17
CA ASN A 126 11.89 8.76 -2.07
C ASN A 126 12.27 9.98 -2.93
N SER A 127 13.57 10.21 -3.19
CA SER A 127 14.03 11.34 -4.00
C SER A 127 13.61 11.22 -5.48
N LEU A 128 13.39 10.01 -5.98
CA LEU A 128 12.92 9.78 -7.35
C LEU A 128 11.42 10.04 -7.48
N GLY A 129 10.66 9.86 -6.40
CA GLY A 129 9.21 10.08 -6.39
C GLY A 129 8.42 9.06 -7.20
N TYR A 130 8.99 7.88 -7.48
CA TYR A 130 8.29 6.81 -8.19
C TYR A 130 7.37 6.03 -7.26
N VAL A 131 7.91 5.65 -6.10
CA VAL A 131 7.18 4.89 -5.08
C VAL A 131 7.57 5.36 -3.68
N TYR A 132 6.66 5.15 -2.74
CA TYR A 132 6.83 5.48 -1.33
C TYR A 132 6.38 4.30 -0.47
N LEU A 133 7.11 4.06 0.61
CA LEU A 133 6.66 3.22 1.71
C LEU A 133 6.06 4.13 2.77
N VAL A 134 4.75 4.10 2.95
CA VAL A 134 4.02 5.06 3.78
C VAL A 134 3.58 4.41 5.08
N PRO A 135 4.08 4.86 6.24
CA PRO A 135 3.62 4.40 7.53
C PRO A 135 2.17 4.82 7.81
N PHE A 136 1.36 3.91 8.32
CA PHE A 136 0.02 4.21 8.81
C PHE A 136 -0.31 3.37 10.05
N ASN A 137 -1.29 3.81 10.84
CA ASN A 137 -1.79 3.09 11.99
C ASN A 137 -2.96 2.21 11.57
N ASP A 138 -2.77 0.91 11.58
CA ASP A 138 -3.83 -0.04 11.28
C ASP A 138 -4.75 -0.19 12.51
N LYS A 139 -5.98 0.32 12.39
CA LYS A 139 -6.97 0.28 13.47
C LYS A 139 -7.41 -1.14 13.84
N LYS A 140 -7.35 -2.09 12.92
CA LYS A 140 -7.76 -3.48 13.17
C LYS A 140 -6.74 -4.23 14.02
N SER A 141 -5.46 -4.12 13.67
CA SER A 141 -4.39 -4.80 14.42
C SER A 141 -3.82 -3.98 15.56
N GLY A 142 -4.11 -2.68 15.62
CA GLY A 142 -3.51 -1.73 16.58
C GLY A 142 -2.01 -1.48 16.34
N MET A 143 -1.45 -2.00 15.24
CA MET A 143 -0.04 -1.87 14.90
C MET A 143 0.17 -0.78 13.85
N LYS A 144 1.39 -0.22 13.83
CA LYS A 144 1.84 0.63 12.75
C LYS A 144 2.33 -0.26 11.60
N LYS A 145 1.78 -0.10 10.41
CA LYS A 145 2.13 -0.86 9.21
C LYS A 145 2.69 0.07 8.13
N ALA A 146 3.43 -0.48 7.19
CA ALA A 146 3.86 0.22 5.98
C ALA A 146 2.96 -0.18 4.81
N GLN A 147 2.62 0.81 3.98
CA GLN A 147 1.82 0.67 2.78
C GLN A 147 2.64 1.09 1.57
N PHE A 148 2.53 0.32 0.48
CA PHE A 148 3.07 0.71 -0.82
C PHE A 148 2.20 1.78 -1.45
N GLN A 149 2.82 2.86 -1.93
CA GLN A 149 2.15 3.90 -2.70
C GLN A 149 2.97 4.31 -3.91
N ILE A 150 2.32 4.44 -5.06
CA ILE A 150 2.92 4.95 -6.29
C ILE A 150 2.77 6.46 -6.31
N GLY A 151 3.87 7.18 -6.62
CA GLY A 151 3.82 8.61 -6.89
C GLY A 151 3.39 8.91 -8.33
N TYR A 152 3.01 10.16 -8.62
CA TYR A 152 2.63 10.53 -9.99
C TYR A 152 3.73 10.25 -11.01
N LYS A 153 5.01 10.43 -10.64
CA LYS A 153 6.16 10.10 -11.49
C LYS A 153 6.26 8.60 -11.78
N GLY A 154 5.82 7.75 -10.83
CA GLY A 154 5.74 6.31 -11.02
C GLY A 154 4.72 5.92 -12.09
N TYR A 155 3.53 6.54 -12.07
CA TYR A 155 2.53 6.35 -13.13
C TYR A 155 3.04 6.78 -14.50
N ILE A 156 3.74 7.90 -14.60
CA ILE A 156 4.39 8.34 -15.85
C ILE A 156 5.42 7.29 -16.32
N GLN A 157 6.25 6.77 -15.42
CA GLN A 157 7.24 5.75 -15.77
C GLN A 157 6.60 4.45 -16.25
N LEU A 158 5.51 4.00 -15.64
CA LEU A 158 4.78 2.82 -16.11
C LEU A 158 4.19 3.05 -17.49
N ALA A 159 3.59 4.23 -17.73
CA ALA A 159 3.05 4.59 -19.02
C ALA A 159 4.14 4.61 -20.12
N ILE A 160 5.28 5.24 -19.86
CA ILE A 160 6.41 5.29 -20.79
C ILE A 160 6.94 3.87 -21.07
N ARG A 161 7.13 3.05 -20.05
CA ARG A 161 7.63 1.67 -20.20
C ARG A 161 6.68 0.77 -20.97
N SER A 162 5.39 1.04 -21.00
CA SER A 162 4.41 0.29 -21.79
C SER A 162 4.61 0.44 -23.31
N GLY A 163 5.31 1.50 -23.75
CA GLY A 163 5.49 1.84 -25.16
C GLY A 163 4.22 2.31 -25.89
N GLN A 164 3.08 2.44 -25.20
CA GLN A 164 1.81 2.84 -25.79
C GLN A 164 1.61 4.37 -25.82
N TYR A 165 2.35 5.10 -25.00
CA TYR A 165 2.21 6.55 -24.84
C TYR A 165 3.33 7.27 -25.58
N LYS A 166 2.95 8.14 -26.52
CA LYS A 166 3.85 9.06 -27.22
C LYS A 166 4.19 10.26 -26.37
N ASP A 167 3.19 10.75 -25.62
CA ASP A 167 3.32 11.83 -24.64
C ASP A 167 2.42 11.58 -23.45
N ILE A 168 2.87 11.94 -22.26
CA ILE A 168 2.08 11.95 -21.03
C ILE A 168 2.63 13.00 -20.08
N ASN A 169 1.76 13.86 -19.60
CA ASN A 169 2.14 14.92 -18.67
C ASN A 169 1.03 15.27 -17.69
N VAL A 170 1.40 15.86 -16.57
CA VAL A 170 0.47 16.40 -15.58
C VAL A 170 1.08 17.66 -14.98
N VAL A 171 0.31 18.73 -14.92
CA VAL A 171 0.76 20.03 -14.42
C VAL A 171 -0.29 20.71 -13.57
N GLU A 172 0.16 21.62 -12.72
CA GLU A 172 -0.69 22.59 -12.05
C GLU A 172 -1.18 23.62 -13.05
N VAL A 173 -2.42 24.03 -12.92
CA VAL A 173 -3.02 25.16 -13.65
C VAL A 173 -3.00 26.36 -12.72
N LYS A 174 -2.46 27.48 -13.19
CA LYS A 174 -2.32 28.70 -12.41
C LYS A 174 -3.45 29.69 -12.70
N GLU A 175 -3.69 30.59 -11.77
CA GLU A 175 -4.65 31.69 -11.92
C GLU A 175 -4.42 32.48 -13.21
N GLY A 176 -5.45 32.60 -14.03
CA GLY A 176 -5.41 33.23 -15.36
C GLY A 176 -5.07 32.28 -16.51
N GLU A 177 -4.79 30.98 -16.24
CA GLU A 177 -4.55 29.98 -17.29
C GLU A 177 -5.82 29.23 -17.73
N VAL A 178 -6.90 29.25 -16.94
CA VAL A 178 -8.17 28.58 -17.28
C VAL A 178 -8.85 29.36 -18.40
N GLY A 179 -9.09 28.70 -19.54
CA GLY A 179 -9.78 29.25 -20.71
C GLY A 179 -11.24 28.78 -20.76
N GLU A 180 -11.77 28.68 -21.97
CA GLU A 180 -13.14 28.25 -22.22
C GLU A 180 -13.28 26.72 -22.02
N PHE A 181 -14.47 26.30 -21.60
CA PHE A 181 -14.83 24.88 -21.50
C PHE A 181 -15.68 24.48 -22.68
N ASN A 182 -15.31 23.38 -23.37
CA ASN A 182 -16.12 22.75 -24.38
C ASN A 182 -16.44 21.30 -23.93
N PRO A 183 -17.70 20.89 -23.88
CA PRO A 183 -18.07 19.54 -23.42
C PRO A 183 -17.45 18.39 -24.25
N LEU A 184 -17.12 18.62 -25.53
CA LEU A 184 -16.53 17.61 -26.42
C LEU A 184 -14.99 17.64 -26.36
N ASP A 185 -14.40 18.84 -26.40
CA ASP A 185 -12.97 19.04 -26.48
C ASP A 185 -12.30 19.15 -25.09
N GLY A 186 -13.09 19.41 -24.04
CA GLY A 186 -12.62 19.60 -22.67
C GLY A 186 -12.27 21.04 -22.32
N GLN A 187 -11.52 21.23 -21.25
CA GLN A 187 -11.07 22.52 -20.76
C GLN A 187 -9.91 23.03 -21.61
N GLN A 188 -10.00 24.26 -22.11
CA GLN A 188 -8.90 24.96 -22.80
C GLN A 188 -8.06 25.74 -21.80
N PHE A 189 -6.78 25.99 -22.15
CA PHE A 189 -5.84 26.71 -21.29
C PHE A 189 -5.08 27.79 -22.06
N ASN A 190 -4.95 28.95 -21.44
CA ASN A 190 -4.16 30.09 -21.89
C ASN A 190 -2.85 30.13 -21.11
N TRP A 191 -1.87 29.30 -21.47
CA TRP A 191 -0.63 29.12 -20.72
C TRP A 191 0.19 30.41 -20.60
N ILE A 192 0.53 30.79 -19.36
CA ILE A 192 1.43 31.90 -19.07
C ILE A 192 2.85 31.52 -19.48
N GLN A 193 3.40 32.19 -20.50
CA GLN A 193 4.72 31.88 -21.05
C GLN A 193 5.87 32.34 -20.16
N ASN A 194 5.66 33.42 -19.39
CA ASN A 194 6.68 33.93 -18.47
C ASN A 194 6.73 33.05 -17.21
N TYR A 195 7.85 32.37 -17.03
CA TYR A 195 8.06 31.41 -15.93
C TYR A 195 7.92 32.05 -14.54
N GLU A 196 8.56 33.23 -14.32
CA GLU A 196 8.53 33.91 -13.02
C GLU A 196 7.12 34.41 -12.68
N LEU A 197 6.42 34.99 -13.68
CA LEU A 197 5.03 35.37 -13.52
C LEU A 197 4.15 34.15 -13.19
N ARG A 198 4.30 33.05 -13.92
CA ARG A 198 3.54 31.83 -13.69
C ARG A 198 3.78 31.26 -12.30
N LYS A 199 5.03 31.25 -11.84
CA LYS A 199 5.43 30.77 -10.52
C LYS A 199 4.82 31.57 -9.38
N SER A 200 4.60 32.89 -9.57
CA SER A 200 3.98 33.77 -8.58
C SER A 200 2.46 33.59 -8.44
N LYS A 201 1.81 32.93 -9.39
CA LYS A 201 0.36 32.72 -9.41
C LYS A 201 -0.05 31.54 -8.56
N LYS A 202 -1.28 31.62 -8.00
CA LYS A 202 -1.88 30.53 -7.23
C LYS A 202 -2.26 29.36 -8.14
N THR A 203 -2.14 28.15 -7.62
CA THR A 203 -2.72 26.95 -8.26
C THR A 203 -4.23 27.00 -8.14
N VAL A 204 -4.93 26.88 -9.27
CA VAL A 204 -6.41 26.88 -9.35
C VAL A 204 -6.97 25.58 -9.89
N GLY A 205 -6.11 24.63 -10.25
CA GLY A 205 -6.50 23.31 -10.70
C GLY A 205 -5.31 22.49 -11.17
N TYR A 206 -5.60 21.31 -11.67
CA TYR A 206 -4.63 20.33 -12.16
C TYR A 206 -5.14 19.73 -13.45
N VAL A 207 -4.25 19.59 -14.42
CA VAL A 207 -4.57 18.97 -15.70
C VAL A 207 -3.55 17.92 -16.06
N GLY A 208 -4.04 16.77 -16.50
CA GLY A 208 -3.24 15.71 -17.10
C GLY A 208 -3.66 15.50 -18.54
N GLN A 209 -2.71 15.13 -19.38
CA GLN A 209 -2.96 14.75 -20.76
C GLN A 209 -2.07 13.59 -21.18
N PHE A 210 -2.50 12.86 -22.18
CA PHE A 210 -1.66 11.92 -22.90
C PHE A 210 -1.98 11.91 -24.40
N GLU A 211 -1.00 11.49 -25.18
CA GLU A 211 -1.13 11.09 -26.59
C GLU A 211 -0.63 9.66 -26.72
N LEU A 212 -1.47 8.76 -27.25
CA LEU A 212 -1.05 7.41 -27.58
C LEU A 212 -0.27 7.36 -28.90
N THR A 213 0.49 6.28 -29.09
CA THR A 213 1.21 6.03 -30.36
C THR A 213 0.28 5.92 -31.57
N THR A 214 -1.02 5.59 -31.34
CA THR A 214 -2.09 5.60 -32.35
C THR A 214 -2.59 6.99 -32.73
N GLY A 215 -2.16 8.05 -32.01
CA GLY A 215 -2.61 9.42 -32.21
C GLY A 215 -3.83 9.81 -31.35
N PHE A 216 -4.43 8.86 -30.60
CA PHE A 216 -5.52 9.20 -29.68
C PHE A 216 -4.98 10.10 -28.55
N LYS A 217 -5.70 11.21 -28.31
CA LYS A 217 -5.38 12.18 -27.27
C LYS A 217 -6.51 12.30 -26.27
N LYS A 218 -6.17 12.43 -25.01
CA LYS A 218 -7.14 12.73 -23.96
C LYS A 218 -6.53 13.64 -22.91
N GLN A 219 -7.38 14.56 -22.43
CA GLN A 219 -7.08 15.48 -21.34
C GLN A 219 -8.11 15.31 -20.24
N PHE A 220 -7.69 15.47 -18.99
CA PHE A 220 -8.55 15.48 -17.82
C PHE A 220 -8.13 16.60 -16.88
N TYR A 221 -9.07 17.43 -16.50
CA TYR A 221 -8.88 18.58 -15.61
C TYR A 221 -9.79 18.46 -14.39
N MET A 222 -9.28 18.88 -13.24
CA MET A 222 -10.07 19.18 -12.05
C MET A 222 -9.62 20.51 -11.49
N SER A 223 -10.57 21.35 -11.09
CA SER A 223 -10.28 22.56 -10.33
C SER A 223 -9.70 22.24 -8.95
N TYR A 224 -9.10 23.23 -8.32
CA TYR A 224 -8.54 23.07 -6.97
C TYR A 224 -9.61 22.69 -5.95
N ASP A 225 -10.82 23.28 -6.06
CA ASP A 225 -11.94 22.98 -5.15
C ASP A 225 -12.48 21.57 -5.37
N GLU A 226 -12.66 21.12 -6.63
CA GLU A 226 -13.02 19.74 -6.93
C GLU A 226 -11.98 18.74 -6.39
N MET A 227 -10.70 19.09 -6.46
CA MET A 227 -9.64 18.25 -5.91
C MET A 227 -9.67 18.19 -4.38
N LEU A 228 -9.99 19.31 -3.71
CA LEU A 228 -10.20 19.34 -2.26
C LEU A 228 -11.39 18.46 -1.85
N ASP A 229 -12.51 18.55 -2.60
CA ASP A 229 -13.70 17.73 -2.34
C ASP A 229 -13.41 16.26 -2.57
N HIS A 230 -12.69 15.93 -3.65
CA HIS A 230 -12.24 14.58 -3.92
C HIS A 230 -11.34 14.04 -2.79
N ALA A 231 -10.37 14.82 -2.31
CA ALA A 231 -9.51 14.40 -1.23
C ALA A 231 -10.28 14.16 0.08
N ASP A 232 -11.26 15.02 0.40
CA ASP A 232 -12.11 14.90 1.60
C ASP A 232 -13.04 13.69 1.54
N GLU A 233 -13.58 13.39 0.35
CA GLU A 233 -14.49 12.27 0.14
C GLU A 233 -13.76 10.91 0.17
N TYR A 234 -12.59 10.82 -0.49
CA TYR A 234 -11.93 9.55 -0.77
C TYR A 234 -10.73 9.22 0.11
N SER A 235 -10.20 10.18 0.88
CA SER A 235 -9.10 9.94 1.82
C SER A 235 -9.58 9.98 3.26
N GLN A 236 -9.42 8.87 4.00
CA GLN A 236 -9.71 8.83 5.44
C GLN A 236 -8.72 9.67 6.26
N ALA A 237 -7.56 9.98 5.69
CA ALA A 237 -6.47 10.71 6.34
C ALA A 237 -6.46 12.21 5.98
N PHE A 238 -7.53 12.72 5.39
CA PHE A 238 -7.67 14.13 5.00
C PHE A 238 -9.04 14.68 5.37
N ASN A 239 -9.07 15.95 5.75
CA ASN A 239 -10.29 16.71 5.95
C ASN A 239 -10.13 18.13 5.42
N LYS A 240 -11.04 18.55 4.53
CA LYS A 240 -11.00 19.84 3.83
C LYS A 240 -11.02 21.04 4.80
N SER A 241 -11.84 20.98 5.84
CA SER A 241 -11.94 22.08 6.81
C SER A 241 -10.69 22.20 7.67
N ASP A 242 -10.12 21.08 8.10
CA ASP A 242 -8.85 21.05 8.83
C ASP A 242 -7.67 21.51 7.96
N TYR A 243 -7.67 21.14 6.66
CA TYR A 243 -6.67 21.64 5.73
C TYR A 243 -6.72 23.16 5.58
N ALA A 244 -7.92 23.73 5.46
CA ALA A 244 -8.08 25.19 5.43
C ALA A 244 -7.58 25.86 6.72
N ARG A 245 -7.84 25.28 7.90
CA ARG A 245 -7.32 25.76 9.19
C ARG A 245 -5.79 25.67 9.27
N LEU A 246 -5.23 24.55 8.77
CA LEU A 246 -3.78 24.35 8.69
C LEU A 246 -3.11 25.44 7.82
N GLN A 247 -3.69 25.73 6.64
CA GLN A 247 -3.18 26.76 5.73
C GLN A 247 -3.24 28.18 6.34
N ARG A 248 -4.21 28.45 7.22
CA ARG A 248 -4.32 29.71 7.95
C ARG A 248 -3.45 29.78 9.22
N GLY A 249 -2.72 28.70 9.55
CA GLY A 249 -1.92 28.62 10.77
C GLY A 249 -2.72 28.56 12.07
N GLU A 250 -3.98 28.13 12.01
CA GLU A 250 -4.90 28.04 13.15
C GLU A 250 -4.70 26.76 13.98
N ILE A 251 -3.86 25.84 13.53
CA ILE A 251 -3.58 24.58 14.22
C ILE A 251 -2.44 24.77 15.21
N PRO A 252 -2.62 24.47 16.49
CA PRO A 252 -1.55 24.54 17.48
C PRO A 252 -0.39 23.60 17.12
N GLU A 253 0.86 24.01 17.36
CA GLU A 253 2.07 23.26 17.02
C GLU A 253 2.08 21.83 17.60
N LYS A 254 1.60 21.67 18.82
CA LYS A 254 1.45 20.36 19.50
C LYS A 254 0.54 19.38 18.76
N ASP A 255 -0.35 19.87 17.88
CA ASP A 255 -1.33 19.05 17.14
C ASP A 255 -0.94 18.83 15.69
N LEU A 256 0.12 19.46 15.16
CA LEU A 256 0.57 19.33 13.76
C LEU A 256 0.89 17.90 13.35
N TRP A 257 1.29 17.05 14.28
CA TRP A 257 1.56 15.64 14.03
C TRP A 257 0.36 14.85 13.50
N LYS A 258 -0.87 15.31 13.79
CA LYS A 258 -2.14 14.70 13.30
C LYS A 258 -2.32 14.89 11.79
N TYR A 259 -1.69 15.92 11.21
CA TYR A 259 -1.80 16.34 9.82
C TYR A 259 -0.57 15.88 9.03
N SER A 260 -0.20 14.61 9.20
CA SER A 260 1.03 14.05 8.64
C SER A 260 0.85 13.33 7.30
N SER A 261 -0.39 13.15 6.82
CA SER A 261 -0.64 12.50 5.53
C SER A 261 -0.08 13.31 4.35
N PHE A 262 0.14 12.64 3.22
CA PHE A 262 0.64 13.30 2.03
C PHE A 262 -0.33 14.37 1.49
N TRP A 263 -1.64 14.20 1.66
CA TRP A 263 -2.64 15.20 1.31
C TRP A 263 -2.45 16.53 2.08
N TYR A 264 -1.99 16.49 3.33
CA TYR A 264 -1.66 17.70 4.07
C TYR A 264 -0.29 18.27 3.72
N LYS A 265 0.72 17.42 3.47
CA LYS A 265 2.11 17.85 3.30
C LYS A 265 2.49 18.16 1.86
N ASN A 266 1.92 17.42 0.91
CA ASN A 266 2.28 17.45 -0.51
C ASN A 266 1.02 17.40 -1.38
N PHE A 267 0.10 18.33 -1.16
CA PHE A 267 -1.21 18.36 -1.83
C PHE A 267 -1.10 18.29 -3.35
N ASP A 268 -0.22 19.12 -3.94
CA ASP A 268 -0.03 19.18 -5.40
C ASP A 268 0.45 17.84 -5.99
N GLU A 269 1.31 17.11 -5.27
CA GLU A 269 1.80 15.81 -5.72
C GLU A 269 0.69 14.75 -5.68
N MET A 270 -0.16 14.77 -4.64
CA MET A 270 -1.31 13.89 -4.52
C MET A 270 -2.38 14.23 -5.57
N ALA A 271 -2.62 15.52 -5.82
CA ALA A 271 -3.52 15.98 -6.86
C ALA A 271 -3.07 15.52 -8.26
N LYS A 272 -1.78 15.70 -8.60
CA LYS A 272 -1.20 15.20 -9.85
C LYS A 272 -1.32 13.68 -9.98
N LYS A 273 -1.09 12.95 -8.88
CA LYS A 273 -1.32 11.49 -8.85
C LYS A 273 -2.77 11.14 -9.15
N THR A 274 -3.73 11.82 -8.52
CA THR A 274 -5.17 11.61 -8.71
C THR A 274 -5.58 11.86 -10.15
N ILE A 275 -5.13 12.95 -10.76
CA ILE A 275 -5.38 13.27 -12.16
C ILE A 275 -4.87 12.16 -13.07
N LEU A 276 -3.61 11.73 -12.93
CA LEU A 276 -3.05 10.67 -13.78
C LEU A 276 -3.76 9.34 -13.57
N ARG A 277 -4.06 8.99 -12.32
CA ARG A 277 -4.75 7.75 -11.99
C ARG A 277 -6.13 7.69 -12.68
N GLN A 278 -6.91 8.78 -12.59
CA GLN A 278 -8.22 8.86 -13.25
C GLN A 278 -8.11 8.91 -14.77
N LEU A 279 -7.18 9.68 -15.31
CA LEU A 279 -6.96 9.81 -16.74
C LEU A 279 -6.58 8.46 -17.38
N LEU A 280 -5.63 7.74 -16.76
CA LEU A 280 -5.14 6.46 -17.25
C LEU A 280 -6.19 5.34 -17.12
N SER A 281 -6.90 5.27 -15.99
CA SER A 281 -7.90 4.23 -15.76
C SER A 281 -9.14 4.35 -16.65
N LYS A 282 -9.52 5.59 -17.01
CA LYS A 282 -10.73 5.83 -17.81
C LYS A 282 -10.49 5.76 -19.33
N TRP A 283 -9.31 6.20 -19.78
CA TRP A 283 -9.06 6.39 -21.23
C TRP A 283 -7.70 5.86 -21.68
N GLY A 284 -6.82 5.50 -20.77
CA GLY A 284 -5.48 5.02 -21.09
C GLY A 284 -5.45 3.55 -21.49
N ILE A 285 -4.40 3.16 -22.22
CA ILE A 285 -4.07 1.76 -22.44
C ILE A 285 -3.21 1.31 -21.25
N MET A 286 -3.76 0.45 -20.39
CA MET A 286 -3.06 -0.06 -19.23
C MET A 286 -2.41 -1.41 -19.56
N SER A 287 -1.07 -1.47 -19.53
CA SER A 287 -0.35 -2.74 -19.55
C SER A 287 -0.69 -3.57 -18.29
N VAL A 288 -0.41 -4.87 -18.32
CA VAL A 288 -0.60 -5.76 -17.15
C VAL A 288 0.13 -5.21 -15.92
N GLU A 289 1.36 -4.71 -16.10
CA GLU A 289 2.13 -4.08 -15.02
C GLU A 289 1.44 -2.82 -14.47
N MET A 290 0.81 -2.01 -15.34
CA MET A 290 0.05 -0.83 -14.91
C MET A 290 -1.23 -1.20 -14.17
N GLN A 291 -1.94 -2.22 -14.62
CA GLN A 291 -3.15 -2.73 -13.95
C GLN A 291 -2.80 -3.25 -12.56
N ASP A 292 -1.74 -4.06 -12.45
CA ASP A 292 -1.26 -4.59 -11.18
C ASP A 292 -0.81 -3.45 -10.23
N ALA A 293 -0.09 -2.47 -10.77
CA ALA A 293 0.31 -1.27 -10.04
C ALA A 293 -0.89 -0.46 -9.53
N TYR A 294 -1.91 -0.30 -10.36
CA TYR A 294 -3.14 0.42 -10.03
C TYR A 294 -3.92 -0.25 -8.90
N VAL A 295 -4.02 -1.58 -8.93
CA VAL A 295 -4.71 -2.38 -7.90
C VAL A 295 -3.93 -2.37 -6.58
N LYS A 296 -2.60 -2.44 -6.62
CA LYS A 296 -1.76 -2.49 -5.42
C LYS A 296 -1.47 -1.12 -4.79
N ASP A 297 -1.71 -0.04 -5.54
CA ASP A 297 -1.49 1.32 -5.03
C ASP A 297 -2.46 1.62 -3.88
N GLN A 298 -1.91 2.01 -2.72
CA GLN A 298 -2.66 2.27 -1.49
C GLN A 298 -3.35 1.03 -0.86
N ALA A 299 -3.00 -0.18 -1.31
CA ALA A 299 -3.49 -1.41 -0.71
C ALA A 299 -2.51 -1.95 0.34
N THR A 300 -3.05 -2.59 1.38
CA THR A 300 -2.29 -3.50 2.25
C THR A 300 -2.73 -4.90 1.93
N LEU A 301 -1.76 -5.81 1.78
CA LEU A 301 -2.08 -7.22 1.55
C LEU A 301 -2.39 -7.87 2.91
N GLU A 302 -3.65 -8.25 3.11
CA GLU A 302 -4.07 -9.17 4.17
C GLU A 302 -4.34 -10.54 3.52
N GLY A 303 -3.33 -11.42 3.53
CA GLY A 303 -3.35 -12.66 2.75
C GLY A 303 -3.19 -12.38 1.26
N GLU A 304 -4.04 -12.96 0.41
CA GLU A 304 -4.03 -12.76 -1.04
C GLU A 304 -4.90 -11.57 -1.51
N ARG A 305 -5.70 -10.98 -0.62
CA ARG A 305 -6.64 -9.88 -0.96
C ARG A 305 -6.08 -8.51 -0.60
N PRO A 306 -6.11 -7.53 -1.53
CA PRO A 306 -5.73 -6.15 -1.22
C PRO A 306 -6.77 -5.49 -0.32
N ASN A 307 -6.32 -4.90 0.79
CA ASN A 307 -7.15 -4.09 1.69
C ASN A 307 -6.77 -2.61 1.49
N TYR A 308 -7.69 -1.79 1.01
CA TYR A 308 -7.45 -0.37 0.73
C TYR A 308 -7.65 0.46 2.01
N VAL A 309 -6.59 1.14 2.45
CA VAL A 309 -6.57 1.89 3.71
C VAL A 309 -7.19 3.28 3.54
N ASP A 310 -7.03 3.90 2.38
CA ASP A 310 -7.32 5.32 2.17
C ASP A 310 -8.27 5.63 1.00
N SER A 311 -8.86 4.65 0.31
CA SER A 311 -9.76 4.98 -0.78
C SER A 311 -11.09 4.24 -0.70
N LYS A 312 -12.16 5.00 -0.65
CA LYS A 312 -13.52 4.52 -0.94
C LYS A 312 -13.73 4.31 -2.45
N ASP A 313 -12.80 4.77 -3.30
CA ASP A 313 -12.93 4.84 -4.75
C ASP A 313 -12.79 3.50 -5.47
N PHE A 314 -12.29 2.47 -4.79
CA PHE A 314 -12.10 1.15 -5.37
C PHE A 314 -12.38 0.05 -4.34
N GLN A 315 -13.63 -0.09 -3.98
CA GLN A 315 -14.15 -1.43 -3.91
C GLN A 315 -14.30 -1.91 -5.37
N PHE A 316 -13.22 -2.42 -5.95
CA PHE A 316 -13.34 -3.47 -6.93
C PHE A 316 -14.21 -4.50 -6.23
N ASN A 317 -15.42 -4.67 -6.73
CA ASN A 317 -16.34 -5.61 -6.14
C ASN A 317 -15.81 -6.99 -6.53
N TYR A 318 -14.75 -7.46 -5.83
CA TYR A 318 -14.20 -8.79 -6.01
C TYR A 318 -15.29 -9.83 -5.82
N ASP A 319 -16.27 -9.55 -4.96
CA ASP A 319 -17.42 -10.39 -4.75
C ASP A 319 -18.34 -10.46 -5.99
N GLU A 320 -18.48 -9.37 -6.77
CA GLU A 320 -19.19 -9.38 -8.05
C GLU A 320 -18.39 -10.10 -9.14
N MET A 321 -17.07 -9.88 -9.20
CA MET A 321 -16.21 -10.60 -10.16
C MET A 321 -16.11 -12.08 -9.86
N GLU A 322 -15.99 -12.47 -8.57
CA GLU A 322 -15.99 -13.86 -8.15
C GLU A 322 -17.35 -14.53 -8.45
N GLN A 323 -18.45 -13.82 -8.21
CA GLN A 323 -19.80 -14.29 -8.59
C GLN A 323 -20.01 -14.35 -10.11
N GLU A 324 -19.46 -13.44 -10.89
CA GLU A 324 -19.50 -13.52 -12.35
C GLU A 324 -18.58 -14.63 -12.88
N GLN A 325 -17.41 -14.83 -12.28
CA GLN A 325 -16.51 -15.94 -12.60
C GLN A 325 -17.14 -17.29 -12.25
N ASP A 326 -17.78 -17.38 -11.10
CA ASP A 326 -18.50 -18.60 -10.67
C ASP A 326 -19.72 -18.86 -11.55
N LYS A 327 -20.46 -17.83 -11.97
CA LYS A 327 -21.54 -17.95 -12.95
C LYS A 327 -21.02 -18.39 -14.32
N LEU A 328 -19.88 -17.85 -14.77
CA LEU A 328 -19.24 -18.25 -16.02
C LEU A 328 -18.77 -19.71 -15.92
N ASN A 329 -18.09 -20.08 -14.84
CA ASN A 329 -17.64 -21.44 -14.60
C ASN A 329 -18.81 -22.43 -14.47
N ALA A 330 -19.91 -22.03 -13.84
CA ALA A 330 -21.14 -22.83 -13.75
C ALA A 330 -21.88 -22.96 -15.10
N SER A 331 -21.69 -22.02 -16.04
CA SER A 331 -22.26 -22.06 -17.38
C SER A 331 -21.44 -22.92 -18.37
N ILE A 332 -20.17 -23.22 -18.02
CA ILE A 332 -19.32 -24.08 -18.84
C ILE A 332 -19.56 -25.54 -18.44
N ASN A 333 -20.44 -26.24 -19.17
CA ASN A 333 -20.62 -27.68 -19.02
C ASN A 333 -19.42 -28.40 -19.65
N VAL A 334 -18.57 -29.00 -18.83
CA VAL A 334 -17.49 -29.89 -19.26
C VAL A 334 -17.87 -31.35 -19.08
N ASP A 335 -17.49 -32.20 -20.01
CA ASP A 335 -17.64 -33.65 -19.88
C ASP A 335 -16.58 -34.21 -18.89
N GLU A 336 -16.69 -35.51 -18.59
CA GLU A 336 -15.77 -36.23 -17.68
C GLU A 336 -14.32 -36.25 -18.16
N ASN A 337 -14.03 -35.78 -19.39
CA ASN A 337 -12.71 -35.69 -20.01
C ASN A 337 -12.21 -34.22 -20.12
N GLY A 338 -12.99 -33.23 -19.60
CA GLY A 338 -12.61 -31.83 -19.61
C GLY A 338 -12.94 -31.06 -20.90
N ASN A 339 -13.77 -31.60 -21.81
CA ASN A 339 -14.20 -30.92 -23.04
C ASN A 339 -15.53 -30.17 -22.81
N ILE A 340 -15.64 -28.97 -23.39
CA ILE A 340 -16.87 -28.18 -23.34
C ILE A 340 -17.96 -28.91 -24.12
N LYS A 341 -19.11 -29.16 -23.49
CA LYS A 341 -20.30 -29.66 -24.16
C LYS A 341 -21.03 -28.52 -24.82
N ASP A 342 -21.27 -28.61 -26.14
CA ASP A 342 -22.11 -27.69 -26.90
C ASP A 342 -23.58 -27.74 -26.45
#